data_97ee1de812f573bd43ded95cc0f8afc8
#
_entry.id   97ee1de812f573bd43ded95cc0f8afc8
#
_cell.length_a   1.000
_cell.length_b   1.000
_cell.length_c   1.000
_cell.angle_alpha   90.00
_cell.angle_beta   90.00
_cell.angle_gamma   90.00
#
_symmetry.space_group_name_H-M   'P 1'
#
loop_
_entity.id
_entity.type
_entity.pdbx_description
1 polymer ?
#
loop_
_entity_poly.entity_id
_entity_poly.type
_entity_poly.pdbx_seq_one_letter_code
_entity_poly.pdbx_strand_id
1 'polypeptide(L)'
;MKKVRIILILMVAMLMVSCGTTSTVPITGRPQTLMVSDGEVLSLAKQQYQEFMKTAKLSTNSANTAMVKRVGQNLATAVNNYLRNNGLSAELQNFSWEFNLVQDKQVNAWCMPGGKIVVYEGLLPVTQDEASLAIVLGHEIAHAVAKHSAEQLSTKMKQQQGLQIGAAVAGMLGMGTNTQSILAAVVLQGFNFKNLSYSRDHESEADHMGLIFAAMAGYNPQVATTFWQRMAASSTSQTAEFLSDHPSDATRIKQIQGWMPEALKYYQKK
;
A
#
# COMPACT_ATOMS: atom_id res chain seq x y z
N MET A 1 -33.11 -21.67 32.77
CA MET A 1 -33.11 -21.43 31.33
C MET A 1 -32.47 -20.10 30.96
N LYS A 2 -32.80 -18.95 31.56
CA LYS A 2 -32.15 -17.64 31.25
C LYS A 2 -30.63 -17.61 31.52
N LYS A 3 -30.15 -18.18 32.67
CA LYS A 3 -28.72 -18.24 33.01
C LYS A 3 -27.91 -19.12 32.04
N VAL A 4 -28.47 -20.24 31.55
CA VAL A 4 -27.82 -21.09 30.54
C VAL A 4 -27.71 -20.39 29.19
N ARG A 5 -28.73 -19.61 28.77
CA ARG A 5 -28.68 -18.80 27.54
C ARG A 5 -27.63 -17.67 27.62
N ILE A 6 -27.48 -17.03 28.78
CA ILE A 6 -26.48 -15.98 28.99
C ILE A 6 -25.05 -16.59 28.97
N ILE A 7 -24.84 -17.77 29.59
CA ILE A 7 -23.56 -18.48 29.54
C ILE A 7 -23.23 -18.92 28.09
N LEU A 8 -24.22 -19.39 27.35
CA LEU A 8 -24.03 -19.79 25.96
C LEU A 8 -23.68 -18.59 25.07
N ILE A 9 -24.29 -17.44 25.29
CA ILE A 9 -23.99 -16.18 24.58
C ILE A 9 -22.59 -15.67 24.94
N LEU A 10 -22.20 -15.76 26.24
CA LEU A 10 -20.84 -15.43 26.68
C LEU A 10 -19.79 -16.42 26.15
N MET A 11 -20.10 -17.71 26.04
CA MET A 11 -19.23 -18.71 25.44
C MET A 11 -19.05 -18.53 23.93
N VAL A 12 -20.10 -18.15 23.21
CA VAL A 12 -20.03 -17.81 21.78
C VAL A 12 -19.23 -16.51 21.57
N ALA A 13 -19.34 -15.54 22.48
CA ALA A 13 -18.55 -14.30 22.42
C ALA A 13 -17.05 -14.57 22.70
N MET A 14 -16.68 -15.58 23.51
CA MET A 14 -15.29 -15.99 23.74
C MET A 14 -14.66 -16.76 22.58
N LEU A 15 -15.45 -17.32 21.66
CA LEU A 15 -14.94 -18.03 20.48
C LEU A 15 -14.61 -17.11 19.30
N MET A 16 -14.79 -15.81 19.45
CA MET A 16 -14.37 -14.79 18.51
C MET A 16 -12.88 -14.46 18.66
N VAL A 17 -12.04 -15.48 18.81
CA VAL A 17 -10.59 -15.33 18.64
C VAL A 17 -10.38 -15.06 17.15
N SER A 18 -10.15 -13.81 16.82
CA SER A 18 -9.72 -13.38 15.49
C SER A 18 -8.48 -14.19 15.11
N CYS A 19 -8.62 -15.18 14.23
CA CYS A 19 -7.49 -15.89 13.62
C CYS A 19 -6.78 -14.95 12.66
N GLY A 20 -6.09 -13.94 13.18
CA GLY A 20 -5.24 -13.06 12.41
C GLY A 20 -3.79 -13.24 12.83
N THR A 21 -2.87 -13.10 11.88
CA THR A 21 -1.44 -13.02 12.18
C THR A 21 -1.11 -11.60 12.62
N THR A 22 -0.48 -11.45 13.79
CA THR A 22 0.02 -10.16 14.26
C THR A 22 1.45 -9.98 13.78
N SER A 23 1.75 -8.83 13.19
CA SER A 23 3.09 -8.42 12.77
C SER A 23 3.31 -6.95 13.09
N THR A 24 4.55 -6.47 12.92
CA THR A 24 4.90 -5.07 13.08
C THR A 24 5.35 -4.48 11.75
N VAL A 25 4.91 -3.26 11.47
CA VAL A 25 5.34 -2.51 10.28
C VAL A 25 6.82 -2.13 10.43
N PRO A 26 7.66 -2.38 9.43
CA PRO A 26 9.05 -1.93 9.44
C PRO A 26 9.16 -0.40 9.65
N ILE A 27 10.28 0.07 10.20
CA ILE A 27 10.56 1.48 10.50
C ILE A 27 9.69 2.03 11.63
N THR A 28 8.35 1.99 11.49
CA THR A 28 7.43 2.61 12.45
C THR A 28 7.17 1.74 13.67
N GLY A 29 7.34 0.42 13.55
CA GLY A 29 7.05 -0.53 14.64
C GLY A 29 5.56 -0.67 14.97
N ARG A 30 4.67 -0.09 14.17
CA ARG A 30 3.21 -0.15 14.38
C ARG A 30 2.74 -1.60 14.31
N PRO A 31 1.98 -2.08 15.31
CA PRO A 31 1.39 -3.41 15.26
C PRO A 31 0.24 -3.45 14.25
N GLN A 32 0.12 -4.56 13.52
CA GLN A 32 -0.99 -4.82 12.59
C GLN A 32 -1.48 -6.26 12.72
N THR A 33 -2.74 -6.50 12.38
CA THR A 33 -3.35 -7.83 12.40
C THR A 33 -3.96 -8.14 11.05
N LEU A 34 -3.44 -9.17 10.39
CA LEU A 34 -3.87 -9.60 9.05
C LEU A 34 -4.69 -10.87 9.12
N MET A 35 -5.83 -10.92 8.42
CA MET A 35 -6.68 -12.11 8.27
C MET A 35 -6.30 -12.96 7.07
N VAL A 36 -5.38 -12.47 6.24
CA VAL A 36 -4.92 -13.11 5.02
C VAL A 36 -3.44 -13.40 5.12
N SER A 37 -3.01 -14.52 4.55
CA SER A 37 -1.60 -14.86 4.41
C SER A 37 -0.95 -14.06 3.28
N ASP A 38 0.38 -13.87 3.35
CA ASP A 38 1.14 -13.24 2.25
C ASP A 38 0.91 -13.99 0.93
N GLY A 39 0.85 -15.34 0.95
CA GLY A 39 0.62 -16.14 -0.25
C GLY A 39 -0.72 -15.85 -0.94
N GLU A 40 -1.81 -15.70 -0.19
CA GLU A 40 -3.13 -15.34 -0.73
C GLU A 40 -3.13 -13.94 -1.32
N VAL A 41 -2.55 -12.97 -0.61
CA VAL A 41 -2.45 -11.57 -1.07
C VAL A 41 -1.60 -11.48 -2.35
N LEU A 42 -0.43 -12.13 -2.38
CA LEU A 42 0.48 -12.11 -3.53
C LEU A 42 -0.14 -12.80 -4.75
N SER A 43 -0.86 -13.90 -4.54
CA SER A 43 -1.57 -14.61 -5.63
C SER A 43 -2.63 -13.73 -6.26
N LEU A 44 -3.48 -13.10 -5.43
CA LEU A 44 -4.54 -12.20 -5.89
C LEU A 44 -3.96 -10.95 -6.57
N ALA A 45 -2.93 -10.34 -5.99
CA ALA A 45 -2.27 -9.17 -6.57
C ALA A 45 -1.63 -9.49 -7.92
N LYS A 46 -0.96 -10.65 -8.05
CA LYS A 46 -0.38 -11.11 -9.31
C LYS A 46 -1.46 -11.29 -10.39
N GLN A 47 -2.60 -11.88 -10.05
CA GLN A 47 -3.72 -12.05 -10.98
C GLN A 47 -4.25 -10.70 -11.46
N GLN A 48 -4.51 -9.75 -10.54
CA GLN A 48 -5.02 -8.43 -10.88
C GLN A 48 -4.01 -7.61 -11.68
N TYR A 49 -2.71 -7.72 -11.36
CA TYR A 49 -1.64 -7.09 -12.13
C TYR A 49 -1.58 -7.64 -13.57
N GLN A 50 -1.62 -8.95 -13.74
CA GLN A 50 -1.62 -9.58 -15.05
C GLN A 50 -2.83 -9.15 -15.89
N GLU A 51 -4.00 -9.04 -15.27
CA GLU A 51 -5.21 -8.58 -15.96
C GLU A 51 -5.07 -7.13 -16.41
N PHE A 52 -4.56 -6.24 -15.53
CA PHE A 52 -4.25 -4.86 -15.90
C PHE A 52 -3.27 -4.80 -17.09
N MET A 53 -2.19 -5.57 -17.06
CA MET A 53 -1.15 -5.53 -18.09
C MET A 53 -1.61 -6.04 -19.46
N LYS A 54 -2.71 -6.79 -19.55
CA LYS A 54 -3.28 -7.20 -20.86
C LYS A 54 -3.80 -6.02 -21.68
N THR A 55 -4.25 -4.96 -21.01
CA THR A 55 -4.86 -3.78 -21.65
C THR A 55 -3.97 -2.54 -21.54
N ALA A 56 -3.01 -2.52 -20.63
CA ALA A 56 -2.10 -1.40 -20.44
C ALA A 56 -1.18 -1.22 -21.66
N LYS A 57 -1.07 0.01 -22.13
CA LYS A 57 -0.11 0.38 -23.18
C LYS A 57 1.18 0.84 -22.52
N LEU A 58 2.25 0.09 -22.71
CA LEU A 58 3.57 0.51 -22.24
C LEU A 58 4.03 1.77 -22.99
N SER A 59 4.72 2.64 -22.26
CA SER A 59 5.33 3.84 -22.85
C SER A 59 6.35 3.47 -23.92
N THR A 60 6.31 4.20 -25.02
CA THR A 60 7.31 4.13 -26.10
C THR A 60 8.48 5.09 -25.86
N ASN A 61 8.41 5.97 -24.86
CA ASN A 61 9.50 6.87 -24.47
C ASN A 61 10.57 6.08 -23.69
N SER A 62 11.63 5.67 -24.38
CA SER A 62 12.70 4.87 -23.81
C SER A 62 13.47 5.60 -22.70
N ALA A 63 13.66 6.91 -22.80
CA ALA A 63 14.37 7.71 -21.80
C ALA A 63 13.57 7.76 -20.47
N ASN A 64 12.28 8.06 -20.55
CA ASN A 64 11.40 8.08 -19.38
C ASN A 64 11.25 6.68 -18.77
N THR A 65 11.12 5.65 -19.60
CA THR A 65 11.06 4.26 -19.13
C THR A 65 12.33 3.86 -18.40
N ALA A 66 13.51 4.23 -18.92
CA ALA A 66 14.80 3.98 -18.28
C ALA A 66 14.92 4.73 -16.94
N MET A 67 14.44 5.98 -16.87
CA MET A 67 14.41 6.77 -15.64
C MET A 67 13.54 6.10 -14.56
N VAL A 68 12.30 5.72 -14.89
CA VAL A 68 11.39 5.05 -13.96
C VAL A 68 12.00 3.74 -13.44
N LYS A 69 12.58 2.93 -14.32
CA LYS A 69 13.24 1.68 -13.93
C LYS A 69 14.44 1.91 -13.03
N ARG A 70 15.27 2.90 -13.33
CA ARG A 70 16.45 3.26 -12.53
C ARG A 70 16.06 3.72 -11.13
N VAL A 71 15.11 4.65 -11.02
CA VAL A 71 14.62 5.15 -9.73
C VAL A 71 14.01 4.02 -8.92
N GLY A 72 13.14 3.23 -9.54
CA GLY A 72 12.50 2.08 -8.88
C GLY A 72 13.53 1.04 -8.40
N GLN A 73 14.51 0.70 -9.23
CA GLN A 73 15.54 -0.28 -8.86
C GLN A 73 16.44 0.21 -7.71
N ASN A 74 16.77 1.51 -7.67
CA ASN A 74 17.51 2.09 -6.55
C ASN A 74 16.72 1.98 -5.25
N LEU A 75 15.42 2.31 -5.28
CA LEU A 75 14.52 2.17 -4.13
C LEU A 75 14.39 0.71 -3.69
N ALA A 76 14.14 -0.23 -4.62
CA ALA A 76 14.07 -1.65 -4.33
C ALA A 76 15.35 -2.18 -3.68
N THR A 77 16.51 -1.73 -4.17
CA THR A 77 17.82 -2.09 -3.58
C THR A 77 17.95 -1.56 -2.15
N ALA A 78 17.56 -0.31 -1.91
CA ALA A 78 17.58 0.30 -0.58
C ALA A 78 16.66 -0.44 0.40
N VAL A 79 15.43 -0.75 -0.02
CA VAL A 79 14.46 -1.51 0.79
C VAL A 79 14.96 -2.92 1.08
N ASN A 80 15.47 -3.63 0.07
CA ASN A 80 16.00 -4.97 0.27
C ASN A 80 17.18 -4.99 1.26
N ASN A 81 18.07 -3.98 1.19
CA ASN A 81 19.19 -3.85 2.12
C ASN A 81 18.69 -3.51 3.53
N TYR A 82 17.71 -2.63 3.65
CA TYR A 82 17.08 -2.32 4.93
C TYR A 82 16.48 -3.57 5.59
N LEU A 83 15.68 -4.34 4.83
CA LEU A 83 15.06 -5.58 5.36
C LEU A 83 16.11 -6.60 5.81
N ARG A 84 17.20 -6.78 5.04
CA ARG A 84 18.30 -7.68 5.43
C ARG A 84 18.96 -7.25 6.72
N ASN A 85 19.29 -5.96 6.83
CA ASN A 85 20.06 -5.42 7.96
C ASN A 85 19.26 -5.30 9.26
N ASN A 86 17.93 -5.40 9.17
CA ASN A 86 17.02 -5.30 10.33
C ASN A 86 16.34 -6.64 10.69
N GLY A 87 16.90 -7.77 10.25
CA GLY A 87 16.38 -9.10 10.64
C GLY A 87 15.08 -9.50 9.92
N LEU A 88 14.70 -8.78 8.88
CA LEU A 88 13.46 -9.00 8.11
C LEU A 88 13.72 -9.71 6.77
N SER A 89 14.79 -10.49 6.69
CA SER A 89 15.18 -11.19 5.44
C SER A 89 14.10 -12.13 4.89
N ALA A 90 13.25 -12.66 5.76
CA ALA A 90 12.11 -13.50 5.35
C ALA A 90 11.10 -12.73 4.47
N GLU A 91 10.96 -11.41 4.66
CA GLU A 91 10.06 -10.59 3.87
C GLU A 91 10.54 -10.43 2.41
N LEU A 92 11.82 -10.63 2.13
CA LEU A 92 12.39 -10.49 0.77
C LEU A 92 11.75 -11.45 -0.24
N GLN A 93 11.34 -12.63 0.19
CA GLN A 93 10.67 -13.60 -0.67
C GLN A 93 9.31 -13.12 -1.18
N ASN A 94 8.73 -12.13 -0.51
CA ASN A 94 7.44 -11.54 -0.88
C ASN A 94 7.58 -10.53 -2.02
N PHE A 95 8.80 -10.11 -2.40
CA PHE A 95 9.02 -9.09 -3.41
C PHE A 95 9.67 -9.65 -4.68
N SER A 96 9.00 -9.38 -5.80
CA SER A 96 9.51 -9.58 -7.16
C SER A 96 9.32 -8.28 -7.92
N TRP A 97 10.24 -7.34 -7.66
CA TRP A 97 10.16 -5.96 -8.14
C TRP A 97 10.04 -5.85 -9.66
N GLU A 98 9.09 -5.06 -10.10
CA GLU A 98 8.86 -4.77 -11.51
C GLU A 98 8.36 -3.33 -11.65
N PHE A 99 8.94 -2.59 -12.60
CA PHE A 99 8.67 -1.16 -12.80
C PHE A 99 8.27 -0.93 -14.23
N ASN A 100 7.04 -0.46 -14.45
CA ASN A 100 6.51 -0.17 -15.76
C ASN A 100 6.04 1.28 -15.86
N LEU A 101 6.36 1.91 -16.98
CA LEU A 101 5.78 3.18 -17.39
C LEU A 101 4.70 2.91 -18.43
N VAL A 102 3.48 3.35 -18.18
CA VAL A 102 2.34 3.18 -19.09
C VAL A 102 1.95 4.50 -19.74
N GLN A 103 1.49 4.40 -20.98
CA GLN A 103 1.04 5.52 -21.79
C GLN A 103 -0.37 5.93 -21.34
N ASP A 104 -0.43 6.75 -20.30
CA ASP A 104 -1.66 7.31 -19.77
C ASP A 104 -1.40 8.75 -19.31
N LYS A 105 -2.38 9.63 -19.51
CA LYS A 105 -2.30 11.06 -19.15
C LYS A 105 -2.66 11.31 -17.69
N GLN A 106 -3.23 10.34 -17.01
CA GLN A 106 -3.53 10.46 -15.59
C GLN A 106 -2.25 10.73 -14.80
N VAL A 107 -2.36 11.59 -13.80
CA VAL A 107 -1.29 11.80 -12.82
C VAL A 107 -1.44 10.72 -11.76
N ASN A 108 -0.78 9.57 -11.94
CA ASN A 108 -0.91 8.45 -11.03
C ASN A 108 0.32 7.54 -11.02
N ALA A 109 0.49 6.81 -9.93
CA ALA A 109 1.35 5.65 -9.76
C ALA A 109 0.73 4.75 -8.71
N TRP A 110 1.07 3.47 -8.72
CA TRP A 110 0.65 2.52 -7.69
C TRP A 110 1.60 1.34 -7.59
N CYS A 111 1.62 0.73 -6.41
CA CYS A 111 2.36 -0.50 -6.13
C CYS A 111 1.43 -1.56 -5.57
N MET A 112 1.27 -2.67 -6.29
CA MET A 112 0.58 -3.84 -5.75
C MET A 112 1.48 -4.65 -4.82
N PRO A 113 0.89 -5.42 -3.88
CA PRO A 113 1.63 -6.42 -3.12
C PRO A 113 2.53 -7.26 -4.03
N GLY A 114 3.74 -7.55 -3.58
CA GLY A 114 4.74 -8.23 -4.39
C GLY A 114 5.68 -7.29 -5.17
N GLY A 115 5.49 -5.96 -5.08
CA GLY A 115 6.39 -4.99 -5.69
C GLY A 115 6.17 -4.80 -7.20
N LYS A 116 4.94 -4.92 -7.67
CA LYS A 116 4.54 -4.60 -9.04
C LYS A 116 4.12 -3.16 -9.13
N ILE A 117 4.98 -2.31 -9.72
CA ILE A 117 4.83 -0.86 -9.74
C ILE A 117 4.52 -0.40 -11.15
N VAL A 118 3.50 0.43 -11.26
CA VAL A 118 3.13 1.10 -12.51
C VAL A 118 3.14 2.61 -12.28
N VAL A 119 3.78 3.31 -13.19
CA VAL A 119 3.82 4.77 -13.28
C VAL A 119 3.11 5.18 -14.55
N TYR A 120 2.27 6.20 -14.47
CA TYR A 120 1.60 6.78 -15.62
C TYR A 120 2.43 7.94 -16.18
N GLU A 121 2.52 8.07 -17.51
CA GLU A 121 3.28 9.16 -18.15
C GLU A 121 2.87 10.53 -17.64
N GLY A 122 1.58 10.73 -17.32
CA GLY A 122 1.05 11.99 -16.81
C GLY A 122 1.65 12.43 -15.47
N LEU A 123 2.26 11.52 -14.69
CA LEU A 123 2.93 11.87 -13.44
C LEU A 123 4.26 12.58 -13.67
N LEU A 124 4.98 12.26 -14.74
CA LEU A 124 6.36 12.74 -14.95
C LEU A 124 6.49 14.27 -15.07
N PRO A 125 5.58 14.99 -15.76
CA PRO A 125 5.62 16.45 -15.76
C PRO A 125 5.42 17.09 -14.39
N VAL A 126 4.76 16.38 -13.45
CA VAL A 126 4.50 16.88 -12.10
C VAL A 126 5.69 16.61 -11.18
N THR A 127 6.31 15.45 -11.30
CA THR A 127 7.54 15.12 -10.54
C THR A 127 8.72 15.97 -11.00
N GLN A 128 8.87 16.19 -12.29
CA GLN A 128 9.89 17.01 -12.96
C GLN A 128 11.32 16.45 -12.90
N ASP A 129 11.68 15.74 -11.82
CA ASP A 129 13.00 15.17 -11.60
C ASP A 129 12.95 13.79 -10.93
N GLU A 130 14.09 13.09 -10.91
CA GLU A 130 14.21 11.76 -10.32
C GLU A 130 14.00 11.75 -8.81
N ALA A 131 14.41 12.81 -8.12
CA ALA A 131 14.27 12.87 -6.67
C ALA A 131 12.79 12.99 -6.27
N SER A 132 12.02 13.83 -6.94
CA SER A 132 10.56 13.92 -6.75
C SER A 132 9.84 12.64 -7.16
N LEU A 133 10.27 11.98 -8.26
CA LEU A 133 9.76 10.67 -8.63
C LEU A 133 10.07 9.62 -7.55
N ALA A 134 11.26 9.66 -6.95
CA ALA A 134 11.65 8.76 -5.87
C ALA A 134 10.80 8.97 -4.61
N ILE A 135 10.36 10.18 -4.31
CA ILE A 135 9.41 10.44 -3.22
C ILE A 135 8.09 9.72 -3.47
N VAL A 136 7.52 9.83 -4.69
CA VAL A 136 6.27 9.14 -5.02
C VAL A 136 6.45 7.62 -5.00
N LEU A 137 7.46 7.09 -5.68
CA LEU A 137 7.69 5.65 -5.71
C LEU A 137 8.08 5.08 -4.35
N GLY A 138 8.79 5.85 -3.53
CA GLY A 138 9.09 5.50 -2.14
C GLY A 138 7.82 5.35 -1.30
N HIS A 139 6.87 6.26 -1.47
CA HIS A 139 5.55 6.21 -0.85
C HIS A 139 4.76 4.96 -1.29
N GLU A 140 4.69 4.68 -2.60
CA GLU A 140 4.03 3.49 -3.13
C GLU A 140 4.67 2.18 -2.62
N ILE A 141 6.00 2.12 -2.62
CA ILE A 141 6.76 0.99 -2.09
C ILE A 141 6.50 0.83 -0.58
N ALA A 142 6.39 1.93 0.16
CA ALA A 142 6.08 1.89 1.59
C ALA A 142 4.72 1.25 1.87
N HIS A 143 3.68 1.54 1.08
CA HIS A 143 2.40 0.84 1.17
C HIS A 143 2.54 -0.69 1.03
N ALA A 144 3.37 -1.15 0.09
CA ALA A 144 3.60 -2.58 -0.12
C ALA A 144 4.41 -3.21 1.03
N VAL A 145 5.46 -2.52 1.52
CA VAL A 145 6.31 -2.98 2.63
C VAL A 145 5.56 -3.00 3.96
N ALA A 146 4.72 -2.00 4.21
CA ALA A 146 3.85 -1.92 5.38
C ALA A 146 2.62 -2.85 5.28
N LYS A 147 2.42 -3.53 4.14
CA LYS A 147 1.27 -4.42 3.89
C LYS A 147 -0.09 -3.73 4.04
N HIS A 148 -0.20 -2.43 3.76
CA HIS A 148 -1.43 -1.65 3.91
C HIS A 148 -2.59 -2.24 3.11
N SER A 149 -2.33 -2.77 1.91
CA SER A 149 -3.33 -3.44 1.09
C SER A 149 -3.89 -4.70 1.75
N ALA A 150 -3.04 -5.49 2.41
CA ALA A 150 -3.45 -6.69 3.15
C ALA A 150 -4.25 -6.32 4.41
N GLU A 151 -3.87 -5.23 5.07
CA GLU A 151 -4.59 -4.69 6.24
C GLU A 151 -5.99 -4.20 5.84
N GLN A 152 -6.09 -3.50 4.70
CA GLN A 152 -7.36 -3.03 4.17
C GLN A 152 -8.25 -4.20 3.71
N LEU A 153 -7.68 -5.21 3.04
CA LEU A 153 -8.39 -6.44 2.69
C LEU A 153 -8.90 -7.15 3.96
N SER A 154 -8.06 -7.26 4.99
CA SER A 154 -8.44 -7.83 6.28
C SER A 154 -9.58 -7.07 6.95
N THR A 155 -9.60 -5.74 6.84
CA THR A 155 -10.68 -4.89 7.34
C THR A 155 -11.99 -5.16 6.59
N LYS A 156 -11.95 -5.27 5.27
CA LYS A 156 -13.12 -5.64 4.45
C LYS A 156 -13.63 -7.04 4.81
N MET A 157 -12.72 -7.99 5.04
CA MET A 157 -13.09 -9.34 5.46
C MET A 157 -13.75 -9.37 6.84
N LYS A 158 -13.26 -8.57 7.82
CA LYS A 158 -13.90 -8.41 9.13
C LYS A 158 -15.33 -7.85 9.00
N GLN A 159 -15.52 -6.86 8.15
CA GLN A 159 -16.83 -6.28 7.87
C GLN A 159 -17.78 -7.35 7.26
N GLN A 160 -17.31 -8.09 6.26
CA GLN A 160 -18.07 -9.16 5.62
C GLN A 160 -18.41 -10.29 6.59
N GLN A 161 -17.47 -10.70 7.43
CA GLN A 161 -17.70 -11.68 8.49
C GLN A 161 -18.79 -11.22 9.47
N GLY A 162 -18.73 -9.97 9.90
CA GLY A 162 -19.76 -9.38 10.78
C GLY A 162 -21.17 -9.42 10.15
N LEU A 163 -21.28 -9.11 8.86
CA LEU A 163 -22.54 -9.20 8.12
C LEU A 163 -23.06 -10.63 8.03
N GLN A 164 -22.20 -11.62 7.75
CA GLN A 164 -22.58 -13.03 7.68
C GLN A 164 -23.03 -13.57 9.04
N ILE A 165 -22.34 -13.20 10.13
CA ILE A 165 -22.75 -13.56 11.49
C ILE A 165 -24.12 -12.94 11.83
N GLY A 166 -24.30 -11.67 11.51
CA GLY A 166 -25.58 -10.99 11.70
C GLY A 166 -26.74 -11.68 10.96
N ALA A 167 -26.51 -12.07 9.72
CA ALA A 167 -27.48 -12.79 8.89
C ALA A 167 -27.76 -14.22 9.42
N ALA A 168 -26.72 -14.92 9.89
CA ALA A 168 -26.87 -16.26 10.48
C ALA A 168 -27.66 -16.22 11.80
N VAL A 169 -27.41 -15.21 12.65
CA VAL A 169 -28.17 -14.99 13.90
C VAL A 169 -29.62 -14.62 13.59
N ALA A 170 -29.88 -13.90 12.50
CA ALA A 170 -31.23 -13.61 12.03
C ALA A 170 -31.92 -14.81 11.35
N GLY A 171 -31.29 -15.98 11.23
CA GLY A 171 -31.85 -17.19 10.64
C GLY A 171 -31.95 -17.17 9.10
N MET A 172 -31.25 -16.22 8.45
CA MET A 172 -31.37 -16.01 7.00
C MET A 172 -30.34 -16.78 6.16
N LEU A 173 -29.27 -17.30 6.77
CA LEU A 173 -28.18 -17.98 6.02
C LEU A 173 -27.64 -19.19 6.78
N GLY A 174 -27.59 -20.34 6.10
CA GLY A 174 -26.93 -21.58 6.58
C GLY A 174 -25.48 -21.72 6.10
N MET A 175 -24.72 -20.63 5.96
CA MET A 175 -23.39 -20.64 5.35
C MET A 175 -22.28 -20.69 6.41
N GLY A 176 -21.31 -21.57 6.16
CA GLY A 176 -20.07 -21.62 6.97
C GLY A 176 -19.22 -20.34 6.78
N THR A 177 -18.73 -19.80 7.89
CA THR A 177 -17.94 -18.56 7.95
C THR A 177 -16.43 -18.86 7.90
N ASN A 178 -15.96 -19.64 6.92
CA ASN A 178 -14.52 -19.86 6.78
C ASN A 178 -13.83 -18.67 6.08
N THR A 179 -12.56 -18.45 6.36
CA THR A 179 -11.76 -17.33 5.86
C THR A 179 -11.76 -17.26 4.32
N GLN A 180 -11.70 -18.40 3.64
CA GLN A 180 -11.65 -18.45 2.17
C GLN A 180 -12.99 -18.03 1.52
N SER A 181 -14.13 -18.42 2.09
CA SER A 181 -15.43 -17.99 1.59
C SER A 181 -15.65 -16.48 1.79
N ILE A 182 -15.13 -15.92 2.89
CA ILE A 182 -15.16 -14.49 3.17
C ILE A 182 -14.28 -13.74 2.19
N LEU A 183 -13.05 -14.21 1.95
CA LEU A 183 -12.14 -13.63 0.96
C LEU A 183 -12.77 -13.64 -0.44
N ALA A 184 -13.32 -14.76 -0.87
CA ALA A 184 -13.99 -14.88 -2.15
C ALA A 184 -15.15 -13.88 -2.28
N ALA A 185 -15.97 -13.72 -1.23
CA ALA A 185 -17.06 -12.75 -1.22
C ALA A 185 -16.57 -11.30 -1.38
N VAL A 186 -15.49 -10.93 -0.71
CA VAL A 186 -14.88 -9.58 -0.81
C VAL A 186 -14.33 -9.33 -2.22
N VAL A 187 -13.69 -10.34 -2.83
CA VAL A 187 -13.19 -10.25 -4.21
C VAL A 187 -14.34 -10.14 -5.21
N LEU A 188 -15.40 -10.92 -5.04
CA LEU A 188 -16.60 -10.85 -5.90
C LEU A 188 -17.35 -9.52 -5.78
N GLN A 189 -17.22 -8.81 -4.65
CA GLN A 189 -17.73 -7.45 -4.46
C GLN A 189 -16.85 -6.37 -5.11
N GLY A 190 -15.81 -6.77 -5.88
CA GLY A 190 -14.99 -5.86 -6.66
C GLY A 190 -13.77 -5.32 -5.93
N PHE A 191 -13.25 -6.02 -4.90
CA PHE A 191 -11.98 -5.62 -4.28
C PHE A 191 -10.84 -5.63 -5.31
N ASN A 192 -10.17 -4.49 -5.45
CA ASN A 192 -9.07 -4.33 -6.39
C ASN A 192 -7.94 -3.52 -5.74
N PHE A 193 -6.73 -4.07 -5.75
CA PHE A 193 -5.54 -3.43 -5.16
C PHE A 193 -5.16 -2.11 -5.85
N LYS A 194 -5.44 -1.98 -7.15
CA LYS A 194 -5.15 -0.74 -7.89
C LYS A 194 -5.99 0.45 -7.41
N ASN A 195 -7.23 0.20 -6.96
CA ASN A 195 -8.21 1.24 -6.67
C ASN A 195 -8.40 1.40 -5.14
N LEU A 196 -7.35 1.17 -4.35
CA LEU A 196 -7.43 1.35 -2.90
C LEU A 196 -7.22 2.81 -2.53
N SER A 197 -8.13 3.34 -1.74
CA SER A 197 -7.95 4.59 -1.02
C SER A 197 -7.62 4.27 0.43
N TYR A 198 -6.48 4.75 0.91
CA TYR A 198 -5.97 4.40 2.22
C TYR A 198 -6.45 5.36 3.32
N SER A 199 -6.38 4.91 4.57
CA SER A 199 -6.68 5.79 5.71
C SER A 199 -5.58 6.86 5.85
N ARG A 200 -5.90 7.98 6.51
CA ARG A 200 -4.90 9.04 6.78
C ARG A 200 -3.69 8.52 7.55
N ASP A 201 -3.87 7.53 8.41
CA ASP A 201 -2.77 6.92 9.18
C ASP A 201 -1.86 6.10 8.27
N HIS A 202 -2.43 5.33 7.33
CA HIS A 202 -1.65 4.59 6.32
C HIS A 202 -0.89 5.54 5.38
N GLU A 203 -1.53 6.65 4.96
CA GLU A 203 -0.88 7.68 4.15
C GLU A 203 0.30 8.31 4.89
N SER A 204 0.09 8.70 6.14
CA SER A 204 1.12 9.27 7.00
C SER A 204 2.29 8.29 7.23
N GLU A 205 1.99 7.01 7.46
CA GLU A 205 2.99 5.96 7.60
C GLU A 205 3.77 5.72 6.29
N ALA A 206 3.07 5.72 5.16
CA ALA A 206 3.69 5.56 3.84
C ALA A 206 4.59 6.77 3.49
N ASP A 207 4.20 7.98 3.86
CA ASP A 207 5.06 9.17 3.70
C ASP A 207 6.33 9.08 4.54
N HIS A 208 6.19 8.71 5.83
CA HIS A 208 7.34 8.58 6.72
C HIS A 208 8.35 7.54 6.20
N MET A 209 7.86 6.33 5.90
CA MET A 209 8.69 5.24 5.38
C MET A 209 9.26 5.57 4.00
N GLY A 210 8.43 6.11 3.10
CA GLY A 210 8.81 6.46 1.73
C GLY A 210 9.90 7.53 1.67
N LEU A 211 9.83 8.52 2.57
CA LEU A 211 10.86 9.56 2.71
C LEU A 211 12.22 8.95 3.09
N ILE A 212 12.21 8.00 4.04
CA ILE A 212 13.41 7.26 4.48
C ILE A 212 13.93 6.38 3.35
N PHE A 213 13.07 5.66 2.63
CA PHE A 213 13.49 4.82 1.51
C PHE A 213 14.11 5.63 0.36
N ALA A 214 13.54 6.80 0.04
CA ALA A 214 14.12 7.71 -0.95
C ALA A 214 15.53 8.19 -0.52
N ALA A 215 15.70 8.57 0.75
CA ALA A 215 16.98 8.95 1.30
C ALA A 215 18.03 7.81 1.25
N MET A 216 17.65 6.60 1.66
CA MET A 216 18.50 5.39 1.58
C MET A 216 18.89 5.06 0.14
N ALA A 217 18.02 5.33 -0.83
CA ALA A 217 18.29 5.12 -2.25
C ALA A 217 19.21 6.21 -2.85
N GLY A 218 19.58 7.22 -2.06
CA GLY A 218 20.49 8.32 -2.46
C GLY A 218 19.77 9.50 -3.11
N TYR A 219 18.45 9.59 -3.00
CA TYR A 219 17.67 10.74 -3.45
C TYR A 219 17.49 11.74 -2.31
N ASN A 220 17.64 13.03 -2.62
CA ASN A 220 17.50 14.06 -1.60
C ASN A 220 16.06 14.15 -1.07
N PRO A 221 15.79 13.81 0.20
CA PRO A 221 14.43 13.80 0.73
C PRO A 221 13.83 15.20 0.87
N GLN A 222 14.65 16.26 0.87
CA GLN A 222 14.18 17.65 1.05
C GLN A 222 13.25 18.10 -0.09
N VAL A 223 13.32 17.48 -1.27
CA VAL A 223 12.42 17.79 -2.39
C VAL A 223 10.96 17.42 -2.10
N ALA A 224 10.71 16.54 -1.12
CA ALA A 224 9.36 16.09 -0.79
C ALA A 224 8.43 17.26 -0.44
N THR A 225 8.88 18.20 0.36
CA THR A 225 8.09 19.38 0.75
C THR A 225 7.64 20.18 -0.47
N THR A 226 8.58 20.51 -1.35
CA THR A 226 8.28 21.31 -2.57
C THR A 226 7.47 20.52 -3.58
N PHE A 227 7.69 19.21 -3.69
CA PHE A 227 6.88 18.33 -4.54
C PHE A 227 5.41 18.32 -4.08
N TRP A 228 5.13 18.07 -2.80
CA TRP A 228 3.75 18.05 -2.30
C TRP A 228 3.07 19.42 -2.34
N GLN A 229 3.83 20.52 -2.19
CA GLN A 229 3.31 21.87 -2.40
C GLN A 229 2.90 22.08 -3.88
N ARG A 230 3.73 21.65 -4.85
CA ARG A 230 3.36 21.70 -6.28
C ARG A 230 2.13 20.86 -6.59
N MET A 231 2.08 19.64 -6.03
CA MET A 231 0.95 18.73 -6.20
C MET A 231 -0.34 19.36 -5.69
N ALA A 232 -0.33 19.94 -4.49
CA ALA A 232 -1.48 20.62 -3.88
C ALA A 232 -1.91 21.87 -4.67
N ALA A 233 -0.96 22.60 -5.27
CA ALA A 233 -1.24 23.79 -6.10
C ALA A 233 -1.73 23.44 -7.50
N SER A 234 -1.50 22.21 -7.98
CA SER A 234 -1.87 21.74 -9.30
C SER A 234 -3.33 21.26 -9.32
N SER A 235 -4.28 22.19 -9.28
CA SER A 235 -5.74 21.94 -9.25
C SER A 235 -6.29 21.52 -10.62
N THR A 236 -5.64 20.60 -11.34
CA THR A 236 -6.16 20.05 -12.60
C THR A 236 -7.03 18.83 -12.32
N SER A 237 -7.98 18.52 -13.22
CA SER A 237 -8.77 17.29 -13.13
C SER A 237 -7.90 16.01 -13.08
N GLN A 238 -6.70 16.07 -13.64
CA GLN A 238 -5.75 14.95 -13.67
C GLN A 238 -5.04 14.71 -12.34
N THR A 239 -4.74 15.79 -11.58
CA THR A 239 -4.17 15.69 -10.24
C THR A 239 -5.22 15.39 -9.19
N ALA A 240 -6.49 15.70 -9.46
CA ALA A 240 -7.59 15.45 -8.52
C ALA A 240 -7.76 13.95 -8.21
N GLU A 241 -7.52 13.06 -9.19
CA GLU A 241 -7.63 11.62 -8.97
C GLU A 241 -6.52 11.12 -8.04
N PHE A 242 -5.26 11.49 -8.29
CA PHE A 242 -4.16 11.14 -7.39
C PHE A 242 -4.38 11.68 -5.97
N LEU A 243 -4.82 12.92 -5.85
CA LEU A 243 -5.12 13.55 -4.55
C LEU A 243 -6.38 12.99 -3.88
N SER A 244 -7.27 12.32 -4.62
CA SER A 244 -8.41 11.57 -4.05
C SER A 244 -7.94 10.32 -3.33
N ASP A 245 -6.97 9.61 -3.90
CA ASP A 245 -6.41 8.39 -3.33
C ASP A 245 -5.34 8.71 -2.27
N HIS A 246 -4.57 9.79 -2.48
CA HIS A 246 -3.47 10.27 -1.63
C HIS A 246 -3.66 11.74 -1.25
N PRO A 247 -4.54 12.08 -0.31
CA PRO A 247 -4.84 13.46 0.03
C PRO A 247 -3.58 14.25 0.42
N SER A 248 -3.41 15.43 -0.16
CA SER A 248 -2.32 16.36 0.18
C SER A 248 -2.90 17.60 0.82
N ASP A 249 -2.67 17.76 2.12
CA ASP A 249 -3.08 18.92 2.90
C ASP A 249 -1.87 19.54 3.65
N ALA A 250 -2.11 20.64 4.32
CA ALA A 250 -1.09 21.30 5.11
C ALA A 250 -0.55 20.40 6.25
N THR A 251 -1.36 19.45 6.73
CA THR A 251 -0.96 18.49 7.77
C THR A 251 0.08 17.53 7.24
N ARG A 252 -0.11 16.99 6.03
CA ARG A 252 0.85 16.11 5.34
C ARG A 252 2.22 16.79 5.17
N ILE A 253 2.21 18.03 4.66
CA ILE A 253 3.44 18.80 4.47
C ILE A 253 4.17 19.03 5.79
N LYS A 254 3.44 19.38 6.85
CA LYS A 254 4.00 19.59 8.19
C LYS A 254 4.60 18.31 8.77
N GLN A 255 3.94 17.16 8.58
CA GLN A 255 4.44 15.86 9.02
C GLN A 255 5.75 15.49 8.29
N ILE A 256 5.79 15.64 6.97
CA ILE A 256 7.01 15.40 6.16
C ILE A 256 8.17 16.28 6.66
N GLN A 257 7.92 17.56 6.96
CA GLN A 257 8.93 18.45 7.54
C GLN A 257 9.41 17.96 8.91
N GLY A 258 8.52 17.38 9.72
CA GLY A 258 8.84 16.81 11.01
C GLY A 258 9.77 15.58 10.93
N TRP A 259 9.60 14.72 9.92
CA TRP A 259 10.43 13.53 9.70
C TRP A 259 11.73 13.81 8.95
N MET A 260 11.88 15.00 8.38
CA MET A 260 13.05 15.36 7.58
C MET A 260 14.39 15.18 8.32
N PRO A 261 14.55 15.57 9.60
CA PRO A 261 15.80 15.33 10.33
C PRO A 261 16.16 13.84 10.47
N GLU A 262 15.14 12.96 10.55
CA GLU A 262 15.34 11.52 10.57
C GLU A 262 15.77 11.00 9.20
N ALA A 263 15.03 11.35 8.14
CA ALA A 263 15.32 10.93 6.78
C ALA A 263 16.74 11.34 6.33
N LEU A 264 17.17 12.53 6.71
CA LEU A 264 18.52 13.02 6.39
C LEU A 264 19.66 12.19 7.00
N LYS A 265 19.41 11.43 8.07
CA LYS A 265 20.41 10.51 8.64
C LYS A 265 20.71 9.34 7.70
N TYR A 266 19.76 8.98 6.85
CA TYR A 266 19.88 7.91 5.84
C TYR A 266 20.37 8.42 4.47
N TYR A 267 20.36 9.73 4.28
CA TYR A 267 20.76 10.32 3.00
C TYR A 267 22.27 10.42 2.87
N GLN A 268 22.82 9.66 1.93
CA GLN A 268 24.21 9.80 1.49
C GLN A 268 24.19 10.28 0.04
N LYS A 269 24.63 11.51 -0.17
CA LYS A 269 24.75 12.05 -1.52
C LYS A 269 25.74 11.17 -2.30
N LYS A 270 25.25 10.54 -3.37
CA LYS A 270 26.07 9.76 -4.32
C LYS A 270 26.87 10.70 -5.23
#